data_4a4491744e587989b139a9c50fca55a8
#
_entry.id   4a4491744e587989b139a9c50fca55a8
#
_cell.length_a   1.000
_cell.length_b   1.000
_cell.length_c   1.000
_cell.angle_alpha   90.00
_cell.angle_beta   90.00
_cell.angle_gamma   90.00
#
_symmetry.space_group_name_H-M   'P 1'
#
loop_
_entity.id
_entity.type
_entity.pdbx_description
1 polymer ?
#
loop_
_entity_poly.entity_id
_entity_poly.type
_entity_poly.pdbx_seq_one_letter_code
_entity_poly.pdbx_strand_id
1 'polypeptide(L)' 'TTKEASMKLSARNQFQGTVTKITEGQAMAEVVVKVGNLEVVSAITEGSVKSMGIKVGDAVTVAVKATDVIVGK' A
#
# COMPACT_ATOMS: atom_id res chain seq x y z
N THR A 1 -20.75 5.00 2.31
CA THR A 1 -19.86 5.12 2.96
C THR A 1 -18.71 4.22 2.96
N THR A 2 -18.16 4.07 3.95
CA THR A 2 -16.94 3.49 3.86
C THR A 2 -16.88 2.08 3.60
N LYS A 3 -17.99 1.41 3.72
CA LYS A 3 -17.89 0.06 3.44
C LYS A 3 -17.57 -0.23 2.05
N GLU A 4 -17.83 0.68 1.19
CA GLU A 4 -17.48 0.41 -0.16
C GLU A 4 -16.02 0.44 -0.34
N ALA A 5 -15.31 1.12 0.52
CA ALA A 5 -13.88 1.15 0.39
C ALA A 5 -13.24 -0.06 1.00
N SER A 6 -13.99 -0.89 1.68
CA SER A 6 -13.42 -2.07 2.28
C SER A 6 -13.15 -3.10 1.23
N MET A 7 -11.98 -3.68 1.29
CA MET A 7 -11.63 -4.76 0.42
C MET A 7 -11.76 -6.07 1.16
N LYS A 8 -12.18 -7.10 0.46
CA LYS A 8 -12.31 -8.41 1.06
C LYS A 8 -11.00 -9.14 0.90
N LEU A 9 -10.12 -8.94 1.84
CA LEU A 9 -8.80 -9.54 1.82
C LEU A 9 -8.66 -10.46 3.01
N SER A 10 -7.80 -11.46 2.87
CA SER A 10 -7.50 -12.32 4.00
C SER A 10 -6.62 -11.59 5.02
N ALA A 11 -5.95 -10.54 4.62
CA ALA A 11 -5.12 -9.77 5.54
C ALA A 11 -5.99 -9.00 6.51
N ARG A 12 -5.65 -9.05 7.79
CA ARG A 12 -6.41 -8.33 8.81
C ARG A 12 -5.85 -6.97 9.10
N ASN A 13 -4.58 -6.74 8.79
CA ASN A 13 -3.94 -5.46 9.03
C ASN A 13 -4.15 -4.61 7.80
N GLN A 14 -5.11 -3.70 7.86
CA GLN A 14 -5.44 -2.84 6.73
C GLN A 14 -5.48 -1.40 7.21
N PHE A 15 -4.79 -0.53 6.49
CA PHE A 15 -4.66 0.86 6.88
C PHE A 15 -4.96 1.76 5.69
N GLN A 16 -5.65 2.85 5.93
CA GLN A 16 -5.89 3.85 4.91
C GLN A 16 -4.71 4.80 4.90
N GLY A 17 -4.22 5.13 3.72
CA GLY A 17 -3.10 6.04 3.61
C GLY A 17 -3.09 6.78 2.30
N THR A 18 -2.07 7.61 2.11
CA THR A 18 -1.91 8.42 0.93
C THR A 18 -0.54 8.14 0.32
N VAL A 19 -0.52 7.93 -0.98
CA VAL A 19 0.74 7.70 -1.69
C VAL A 19 1.54 9.00 -1.72
N THR A 20 2.78 8.96 -1.21
CA THR A 20 3.63 10.14 -1.18
C THR A 20 4.79 10.06 -2.15
N LYS A 21 5.16 8.85 -2.58
CA LYS A 21 6.29 8.71 -3.49
C LYS A 21 6.16 7.40 -4.25
N ILE A 22 6.53 7.41 -5.52
CA ILE A 22 6.60 6.19 -6.32
C ILE A 22 7.97 6.21 -7.02
N THR A 23 8.74 5.15 -6.83
CA THR A 23 10.00 4.99 -7.53
C THR A 23 9.84 3.81 -8.47
N GLU A 24 9.87 4.08 -9.76
CA GLU A 24 9.61 3.06 -10.76
C GLU A 24 10.89 2.40 -11.21
N GLY A 25 10.84 1.08 -11.34
CA GLY A 25 11.92 0.32 -11.93
C GLY A 25 11.40 -0.40 -13.16
N GLN A 26 12.17 -1.35 -13.66
CA GLN A 26 11.74 -2.06 -14.86
C GLN A 26 10.67 -3.09 -14.55
N ALA A 27 10.84 -3.85 -13.50
CA ALA A 27 9.90 -4.89 -13.14
C ALA A 27 9.12 -4.56 -11.87
N MET A 28 9.75 -3.89 -10.93
CA MET A 28 9.15 -3.59 -9.64
C MET A 28 9.16 -2.10 -9.41
N ALA A 29 8.25 -1.65 -8.59
CA ALA A 29 8.17 -0.26 -8.18
C ALA A 29 8.05 -0.20 -6.67
N GLU A 30 8.65 0.84 -6.07
CA GLU A 30 8.44 1.11 -4.66
C GLU A 30 7.39 2.18 -4.52
N VAL A 31 6.42 1.93 -3.67
CA VAL A 31 5.36 2.89 -3.39
C VAL A 31 5.42 3.21 -1.91
N VAL A 32 5.59 4.48 -1.58
CA VAL A 32 5.61 4.91 -0.19
C VAL A 32 4.25 5.48 0.15
N VAL A 33 3.65 4.95 1.19
CA VAL A 33 2.31 5.34 1.61
C VAL A 33 2.40 5.91 3.02
N LYS A 34 1.86 7.10 3.20
CA LYS A 34 1.82 7.70 4.54
C LYS A 34 0.54 7.29 5.22
N VAL A 35 0.68 6.64 6.38
CA VAL A 35 -0.44 6.21 7.20
C VAL A 35 -0.30 6.91 8.54
N GLY A 36 -1.09 7.96 8.76
CA GLY A 36 -0.94 8.78 9.96
C GLY A 36 0.47 9.39 9.99
N ASN A 37 1.23 9.08 11.01
CA ASN A 37 2.61 9.56 11.12
C ASN A 37 3.62 8.56 10.60
N LEU A 38 3.17 7.44 10.04
CA LEU A 38 4.06 6.38 9.62
C LEU A 38 4.21 6.38 8.12
N GLU A 39 5.37 5.94 7.66
CA GLU A 39 5.59 5.67 6.24
C GLU A 39 5.69 4.19 6.05
N VAL A 40 4.90 3.66 5.13
CA VAL A 40 4.92 2.24 4.78
C VAL A 40 5.46 2.13 3.37
N VAL A 41 6.50 1.33 3.20
CA VAL A 41 7.11 1.13 1.89
C VAL A 41 6.63 -0.20 1.33
N SER A 42 6.12 -0.16 0.12
CA SER A 42 5.61 -1.35 -0.54
C SER A 42 6.35 -1.55 -1.85
N ALA A 43 6.74 -2.78 -2.13
CA ALA A 43 7.33 -3.13 -3.42
C ALA A 43 6.31 -3.97 -4.17
N ILE A 44 5.82 -3.43 -5.28
CA ILE A 44 4.85 -4.14 -6.11
C ILE A 44 5.32 -4.10 -7.55
N THR A 45 4.68 -4.86 -8.41
CA THR A 45 5.12 -4.90 -9.81
C THR A 45 4.74 -3.60 -10.51
N GLU A 46 5.55 -3.25 -11.51
CA GLU A 46 5.23 -2.09 -12.34
C GLU A 46 3.87 -2.27 -12.99
N GLY A 47 3.56 -3.49 -13.39
CA GLY A 47 2.25 -3.76 -13.98
C GLY A 47 1.12 -3.44 -13.02
N SER A 48 1.30 -3.73 -11.73
CA SER A 48 0.28 -3.42 -10.74
C SER A 48 0.11 -1.93 -10.58
N VAL A 49 1.21 -1.17 -10.56
CA VAL A 49 1.12 0.28 -10.46
C VAL A 49 0.31 0.82 -11.63
N LYS A 50 0.60 0.34 -12.83
CA LYS A 50 -0.08 0.84 -14.01
C LYS A 50 -1.53 0.39 -14.09
N SER A 51 -1.80 -0.87 -13.77
CA SER A 51 -3.17 -1.35 -13.89
C SER A 51 -4.08 -0.73 -12.83
N MET A 52 -3.56 -0.40 -11.67
CA MET A 52 -4.35 0.27 -10.64
C MET A 52 -4.35 1.78 -10.80
N GLY A 53 -3.51 2.31 -11.67
CA GLY A 53 -3.44 3.75 -11.89
C GLY A 53 -2.98 4.51 -10.67
N ILE A 54 -2.04 3.94 -9.90
CA ILE A 54 -1.59 4.57 -8.67
C ILE A 54 -0.72 5.79 -8.98
N LYS A 55 -1.01 6.90 -8.33
CA LYS A 55 -0.26 8.13 -8.47
C LYS A 55 -0.02 8.74 -7.11
N VAL A 56 0.99 9.60 -7.04
CA VAL A 56 1.25 10.36 -5.82
C VAL A 56 0.02 11.18 -5.49
N GLY A 57 -0.39 11.14 -4.24
CA GLY A 57 -1.59 11.83 -3.78
C GLY A 57 -2.83 10.95 -3.69
N ASP A 58 -2.76 9.74 -4.24
CA ASP A 58 -3.92 8.85 -4.22
C ASP A 58 -4.15 8.30 -2.82
N ALA A 59 -5.43 8.12 -2.50
CA ALA A 59 -5.81 7.42 -1.28
C ALA A 59 -5.80 5.93 -1.58
N VAL A 60 -5.12 5.17 -0.76
CA VAL A 60 -4.98 3.74 -0.97
C VAL A 60 -5.15 2.99 0.35
N THR A 61 -5.35 1.69 0.25
CA THR A 61 -5.38 0.81 1.40
C THR A 61 -4.09 -0.01 1.41
N VAL A 62 -3.39 0.01 2.54
CA VAL A 62 -2.23 -0.82 2.77
C VAL A 62 -2.68 -2.05 3.54
N ALA A 63 -2.40 -3.23 3.03
CA ALA A 63 -2.78 -4.46 3.70
C ALA A 63 -1.52 -5.29 3.95
N VAL A 64 -1.38 -5.80 5.16
CA VAL A 64 -0.21 -6.59 5.55
C VAL A 64 -0.70 -7.88 6.16
N LYS A 65 -0.27 -9.01 5.62
CA LYS A 65 -0.66 -10.28 6.21
C LYS A 65 -0.01 -10.44 7.57
N ALA A 66 -0.77 -11.01 8.50
CA ALA A 66 -0.27 -11.16 9.86
C ALA A 66 1.02 -11.97 9.91
N THR A 67 1.18 -12.92 9.01
CA THR A 67 2.38 -13.74 8.99
C THR A 67 3.61 -12.99 8.54
N ASP A 68 3.44 -11.79 7.98
CA ASP A 68 4.56 -10.98 7.53
C ASP A 68 4.96 -9.89 8.52
N VAL A 69 4.25 -9.79 9.63
CA VAL A 69 4.54 -8.75 10.61
C VAL A 69 5.58 -9.25 11.58
N ILE A 70 6.66 -8.50 11.72
CA ILE A 70 7.76 -8.85 12.59
C ILE A 70 7.68 -7.95 13.82
N VAL A 71 7.86 -8.55 14.98
CA VAL A 71 7.81 -7.80 16.23
C VAL A 71 9.22 -7.72 16.80
N GLY A 72 9.62 -6.52 17.18
CA GLY A 72 10.91 -6.29 17.81
C GLY A 72 10.72 -5.67 19.18
N LYS A 73 11.78 -5.70 19.97
CA LYS A 73 11.72 -5.09 21.30
C LYS A 73 13.05 -4.47 21.67
#